data_cc27a7e179c266b44c04cc386105b8d4
#
_entry.id   cc27a7e179c266b44c04cc386105b8d4
#
_cell.length_a   1.000
_cell.length_b   1.000
_cell.length_c   1.000
_cell.angle_alpha   90.00
_cell.angle_beta   90.00
_cell.angle_gamma   90.00
#
_symmetry.space_group_name_H-M   'P 1'
#
loop_
_entity.id
_entity.type
_entity.pdbx_description
1 polymer ?
#
loop_
_entity_poly.entity_id
_entity_poly.type
_entity_poly.pdbx_seq_one_letter_code
_entity_poly.pdbx_strand_id
1 'polypeptide(L)'
;AEGSIFIIGYEKGLAYWREFLKPGGFIAVTECSWLGNMRPENMGWIQDNLPEIDTIEQKIHQMAEAGYEPYAHFILPETCWTENYYAPMQPAMEAFLKDHHGEPKAQVFINRLKEEIAYYEENKDCFGYVFYIGRKV
;
A
#
# COMPACT_ATOMS: atom_id res chain seq x y z
N ALA A 1 4.15 6.07 8.93
CA ALA A 1 3.40 4.81 8.81
C ALA A 1 3.69 4.17 7.46
N GLU A 2 4.18 2.96 7.48
CA GLU A 2 4.55 2.21 6.28
C GLU A 2 3.54 1.07 6.08
N GLY A 3 2.95 0.96 4.88
CA GLY A 3 2.01 -0.08 4.50
C GLY A 3 0.77 -0.21 5.41
N SER A 4 0.28 0.87 6.00
CA SER A 4 -0.78 0.78 7.02
C SER A 4 -1.85 1.88 6.97
N ILE A 5 -1.60 3.01 6.32
CA ILE A 5 -2.59 4.10 6.29
C ILE A 5 -3.86 3.69 5.54
N PHE A 6 -3.75 2.82 4.54
CA PHE A 6 -4.89 2.30 3.77
C PHE A 6 -5.94 1.60 4.64
N ILE A 7 -5.57 1.07 5.83
CA ILE A 7 -6.50 0.38 6.76
C ILE A 7 -7.60 1.33 7.24
N ILE A 8 -7.28 2.61 7.42
CA ILE A 8 -8.24 3.65 7.84
C ILE A 8 -8.63 4.59 6.71
N GLY A 9 -7.98 4.48 5.56
CA GLY A 9 -8.11 5.35 4.40
C GLY A 9 -7.09 6.49 4.40
N TYR A 10 -6.56 6.82 3.22
CA TYR A 10 -5.47 7.79 3.07
C TYR A 10 -5.84 9.19 3.58
N GLU A 11 -6.91 9.77 3.01
CA GLU A 11 -7.37 11.11 3.42
C GLU A 11 -7.77 11.16 4.90
N LYS A 12 -8.52 10.15 5.33
CA LYS A 12 -8.98 10.03 6.70
C LYS A 12 -7.83 9.86 7.70
N GLY A 13 -6.82 9.07 7.33
CA GLY A 13 -5.61 8.87 8.11
C GLY A 13 -4.80 10.15 8.24
N LEU A 14 -4.59 10.86 7.14
CA LEU A 14 -3.90 12.15 7.14
C LEU A 14 -4.60 13.16 8.05
N ALA A 15 -5.92 13.33 7.90
CA ALA A 15 -6.70 14.26 8.70
C ALA A 15 -6.65 13.90 10.20
N TYR A 16 -6.84 12.62 10.54
CA TYR A 16 -6.84 12.15 11.92
C TYR A 16 -5.47 12.29 12.58
N TRP A 17 -4.39 11.85 11.92
CA TRP A 17 -3.04 11.89 12.49
C TRP A 17 -2.46 13.30 12.59
N ARG A 18 -3.00 14.25 11.83
CA ARG A 18 -2.64 15.66 11.93
C ARG A 18 -2.81 16.23 13.34
N GLU A 19 -3.79 15.75 14.09
CA GLU A 19 -4.04 16.20 15.46
C GLU A 19 -2.89 15.87 16.43
N PHE A 20 -2.18 14.77 16.18
CA PHE A 20 -1.07 14.33 17.02
C PHE A 20 0.28 14.99 16.67
N LEU A 21 0.36 15.71 15.57
CA LEU A 21 1.56 16.42 15.16
C LEU A 21 1.62 17.82 15.77
N LYS A 22 2.81 18.21 16.20
CA LYS A 22 3.11 19.61 16.54
C LYS A 22 3.02 20.49 15.30
N PRO A 23 2.76 21.82 15.44
CA PRO A 23 2.90 22.76 14.33
C PRO A 23 4.29 22.62 13.69
N GLY A 24 4.35 22.55 12.35
CA GLY A 24 5.59 22.31 11.62
C GLY A 24 6.15 20.90 11.69
N GLY A 25 5.48 19.97 12.39
CA GLY A 25 5.84 18.55 12.46
C GLY A 25 5.60 17.84 11.14
N PHE A 26 6.31 16.74 10.91
CA PHE A 26 6.23 15.97 9.68
C PHE A 26 5.42 14.69 9.86
N ILE A 27 4.68 14.33 8.82
CA ILE A 27 4.12 13.01 8.60
C ILE A 27 4.87 12.34 7.44
N ALA A 28 5.08 11.04 7.55
CA ALA A 28 5.63 10.23 6.48
C ALA A 28 4.83 8.92 6.40
N VAL A 29 4.22 8.68 5.24
CA VAL A 29 3.33 7.53 5.00
C VAL A 29 3.61 6.91 3.64
N THR A 30 3.38 5.61 3.52
CA THR A 30 3.35 4.94 2.22
C THR A 30 1.93 4.62 1.83
N GLU A 31 1.62 4.84 0.56
CA GLU A 31 0.33 4.52 -0.05
C GLU A 31 0.51 3.99 -1.46
N CYS A 32 -0.33 3.01 -1.85
CA CYS A 32 -0.34 2.50 -3.21
C CYS A 32 -0.80 3.57 -4.19
N SER A 33 -0.04 3.74 -5.26
CA SER A 33 -0.33 4.74 -6.28
C SER A 33 0.00 4.23 -7.67
N TRP A 34 -0.66 4.80 -8.67
CA TRP A 34 -0.29 4.57 -10.07
C TRP A 34 1.08 5.19 -10.35
N LEU A 35 1.99 4.38 -10.92
CA LEU A 35 3.35 4.82 -11.25
C LEU A 35 3.44 5.57 -12.58
N GLY A 36 2.37 5.54 -13.37
CA GLY A 36 2.26 6.20 -14.66
C GLY A 36 0.86 6.08 -15.24
N ASN A 37 0.77 6.06 -16.57
CA ASN A 37 -0.50 5.99 -17.29
C ASN A 37 -0.98 4.55 -17.56
N MET A 38 -0.12 3.55 -17.38
CA MET A 38 -0.51 2.15 -17.55
C MET A 38 -1.47 1.71 -16.45
N ARG A 39 -2.38 0.82 -16.82
CA ARG A 39 -3.35 0.21 -15.89
C ARG A 39 -3.39 -1.29 -16.16
N PRO A 40 -3.64 -2.11 -15.14
CA PRO A 40 -3.89 -3.53 -15.31
C PRO A 40 -5.08 -3.79 -16.23
N GLU A 41 -5.05 -4.86 -17.00
CA GLU A 41 -6.22 -5.29 -17.78
C GLU A 41 -7.38 -5.71 -16.85
N ASN A 42 -7.06 -6.43 -15.79
CA ASN A 42 -8.03 -6.82 -14.77
C ASN A 42 -8.06 -5.81 -13.62
N MET A 43 -8.92 -4.80 -13.73
CA MET A 43 -9.13 -3.79 -12.68
C MET A 43 -9.94 -4.28 -11.48
N GLY A 44 -10.59 -5.45 -11.58
CA GLY A 44 -11.45 -5.97 -10.50
C GLY A 44 -10.65 -6.20 -9.21
N TRP A 45 -9.47 -6.79 -9.31
CA TRP A 45 -8.59 -6.98 -8.15
C TRP A 45 -8.22 -5.66 -7.46
N ILE A 46 -7.90 -4.62 -8.24
CA ILE A 46 -7.60 -3.27 -7.72
C ILE A 46 -8.82 -2.68 -6.98
N GLN A 47 -10.00 -2.77 -7.57
CA GLN A 47 -11.22 -2.25 -6.96
C GLN A 47 -11.53 -2.90 -5.61
N ASP A 48 -11.27 -4.20 -5.50
CA ASP A 48 -11.53 -4.97 -4.29
C ASP A 48 -10.46 -4.78 -3.19
N ASN A 49 -9.18 -4.59 -3.58
CA ASN A 49 -8.07 -4.60 -2.63
C ASN A 49 -7.41 -3.23 -2.42
N LEU A 50 -7.45 -2.34 -3.41
CA LEU A 50 -6.84 -1.01 -3.38
C LEU A 50 -7.85 0.06 -3.85
N PRO A 51 -9.04 0.16 -3.22
CA PRO A 51 -10.12 1.02 -3.72
C PRO A 51 -9.77 2.52 -3.73
N GLU A 52 -8.80 2.93 -2.92
CA GLU A 52 -8.35 4.32 -2.84
C GLU A 52 -7.12 4.62 -3.73
N ILE A 53 -6.66 3.67 -4.55
CA ILE A 53 -5.51 3.91 -5.43
C ILE A 53 -5.77 5.08 -6.38
N ASP A 54 -4.78 5.96 -6.50
CA ASP A 54 -4.87 7.11 -7.39
C ASP A 54 -3.48 7.50 -7.92
N THR A 55 -3.41 8.54 -8.73
CA THR A 55 -2.14 9.08 -9.21
C THR A 55 -1.34 9.71 -8.08
N ILE A 56 -0.02 9.78 -8.26
CA ILE A 56 0.88 10.45 -7.30
C ILE A 56 0.45 11.92 -7.10
N GLU A 57 0.08 12.61 -8.19
CA GLU A 57 -0.38 14.00 -8.15
C GLU A 57 -1.64 14.15 -7.31
N GLN A 58 -2.61 13.26 -7.48
CA GLN A 58 -3.85 13.31 -6.70
C GLN A 58 -3.59 13.02 -5.21
N LYS A 59 -2.71 12.06 -4.89
CA LYS A 59 -2.32 11.78 -3.49
C LYS A 59 -1.62 12.98 -2.84
N ILE A 60 -0.77 13.69 -3.58
CA ILE A 60 -0.14 14.93 -3.12
C ILE A 60 -1.19 16.02 -2.88
N HIS A 61 -2.17 16.16 -3.77
CA HIS A 61 -3.27 17.11 -3.62
C HIS A 61 -4.10 16.80 -2.37
N GLN A 62 -4.49 15.55 -2.16
CA GLN A 62 -5.21 15.09 -0.95
C GLN A 62 -4.42 15.40 0.34
N MET A 63 -3.08 15.23 0.31
CA MET A 63 -2.22 15.61 1.44
C MET A 63 -2.27 17.11 1.73
N ALA A 64 -2.28 17.94 0.68
CA ALA A 64 -2.40 19.39 0.84
C ALA A 64 -3.78 19.79 1.40
N GLU A 65 -4.85 19.19 0.92
CA GLU A 65 -6.21 19.42 1.43
C GLU A 65 -6.38 18.99 2.90
N ALA A 66 -5.64 17.96 3.33
CA ALA A 66 -5.60 17.53 4.72
C ALA A 66 -4.81 18.49 5.65
N GLY A 67 -4.28 19.61 5.12
CA GLY A 67 -3.59 20.65 5.89
C GLY A 67 -2.09 20.36 6.09
N TYR A 68 -1.47 19.71 5.13
CA TYR A 68 -0.02 19.56 5.07
C TYR A 68 0.54 20.33 3.88
N GLU A 69 1.72 20.86 4.03
CA GLU A 69 2.57 21.27 2.91
C GLU A 69 3.28 20.00 2.40
N PRO A 70 3.00 19.52 1.16
CA PRO A 70 3.74 18.41 0.59
C PRO A 70 5.22 18.74 0.49
N TYR A 71 6.05 17.94 1.14
CA TYR A 71 7.48 18.21 1.25
C TYR A 71 8.33 17.40 0.28
N ALA A 72 8.05 16.10 0.20
CA ALA A 72 8.73 15.18 -0.70
C ALA A 72 7.87 13.93 -0.95
N HIS A 73 8.16 13.26 -2.05
CA HIS A 73 7.66 11.91 -2.31
C HIS A 73 8.71 11.12 -3.11
N PHE A 74 8.67 9.81 -3.01
CA PHE A 74 9.49 8.93 -3.82
C PHE A 74 8.85 7.54 -3.94
N ILE A 75 9.06 6.90 -5.08
CA ILE A 75 8.58 5.55 -5.34
C ILE A 75 9.50 4.58 -4.60
N LEU A 76 8.93 3.66 -3.82
CA LEU A 76 9.69 2.60 -3.18
C LEU A 76 10.19 1.61 -4.24
N PRO A 77 11.43 1.13 -4.11
CA PRO A 77 11.97 0.15 -5.04
C PRO A 77 11.18 -1.17 -4.97
N GLU A 78 11.11 -1.87 -6.10
CA GLU A 78 10.42 -3.16 -6.22
C GLU A 78 10.87 -4.19 -5.18
N THR A 79 12.13 -4.13 -4.75
CA THR A 79 12.70 -5.01 -3.73
C THR A 79 11.98 -4.92 -2.39
N CYS A 80 11.29 -3.80 -2.09
CA CYS A 80 10.44 -3.68 -0.91
C CYS A 80 9.28 -4.67 -0.92
N TRP A 81 8.76 -5.00 -2.12
CA TRP A 81 7.71 -5.99 -2.30
C TRP A 81 8.28 -7.40 -2.43
N THR A 82 9.23 -7.59 -3.34
CA THR A 82 9.70 -8.91 -3.76
C THR A 82 10.61 -9.55 -2.72
N GLU A 83 11.69 -8.89 -2.32
CA GLU A 83 12.71 -9.47 -1.44
C GLU A 83 12.37 -9.33 0.05
N ASN A 84 11.78 -8.19 0.42
CA ASN A 84 11.57 -7.88 1.84
C ASN A 84 10.17 -8.23 2.35
N TYR A 85 9.22 -8.52 1.47
CA TYR A 85 7.85 -8.87 1.84
C TYR A 85 7.42 -10.23 1.28
N TYR A 86 7.40 -10.43 -0.03
CA TYR A 86 6.91 -11.68 -0.63
C TYR A 86 7.85 -12.87 -0.46
N ALA A 87 9.17 -12.68 -0.60
CA ALA A 87 10.11 -13.80 -0.45
C ALA A 87 10.08 -14.42 0.96
N PRO A 88 10.07 -13.66 2.06
CA PRO A 88 9.91 -14.23 3.41
C PRO A 88 8.55 -14.88 3.66
N MET A 89 7.50 -14.49 2.93
CA MET A 89 6.18 -15.10 3.08
C MET A 89 6.10 -16.53 2.56
N GLN A 90 6.92 -16.91 1.57
CA GLN A 90 6.85 -18.26 0.98
C GLN A 90 7.03 -19.37 2.02
N PRO A 91 8.13 -19.42 2.79
CA PRO A 91 8.28 -20.45 3.83
C PRO A 91 7.24 -20.30 4.96
N ALA A 92 6.80 -19.09 5.26
CA ALA A 92 5.78 -18.85 6.28
C ALA A 92 4.42 -19.43 5.86
N MET A 93 4.02 -19.28 4.59
CA MET A 93 2.79 -19.88 4.04
C MET A 93 2.82 -21.40 4.11
N GLU A 94 3.97 -22.02 3.80
CA GLU A 94 4.13 -23.48 3.88
C GLU A 94 4.02 -23.97 5.33
N ALA A 95 4.69 -23.32 6.27
CA ALA A 95 4.60 -23.64 7.69
C ALA A 95 3.17 -23.48 8.21
N PHE A 96 2.51 -22.38 7.86
CA PHE A 96 1.12 -22.12 8.26
C PHE A 96 0.16 -23.22 7.78
N LEU A 97 0.25 -23.63 6.50
CA LEU A 97 -0.58 -24.72 5.97
C LEU A 97 -0.29 -26.06 6.63
N LYS A 98 0.95 -26.31 7.05
CA LYS A 98 1.32 -27.54 7.78
C LYS A 98 0.69 -27.57 9.16
N ASP A 99 0.74 -26.43 9.88
CA ASP A 99 0.18 -26.31 11.23
C ASP A 99 -1.37 -26.31 11.22
N HIS A 100 -1.98 -25.85 10.12
CA HIS A 100 -3.43 -25.79 9.91
C HIS A 100 -3.92 -26.83 8.88
N HIS A 101 -3.31 -28.01 8.88
CA HIS A 101 -3.65 -29.07 7.93
C HIS A 101 -5.11 -29.47 8.02
N GLY A 102 -5.80 -29.45 6.86
CA GLY A 102 -7.22 -29.81 6.76
C GLY A 102 -8.21 -28.70 7.12
N GLU A 103 -7.74 -27.50 7.45
CA GLU A 103 -8.60 -26.33 7.68
C GLU A 103 -8.90 -25.58 6.37
N PRO A 104 -10.16 -25.58 5.87
CA PRO A 104 -10.49 -24.92 4.59
C PRO A 104 -10.20 -23.40 4.61
N LYS A 105 -10.39 -22.74 5.75
CA LYS A 105 -10.13 -21.28 5.90
C LYS A 105 -8.65 -20.96 5.74
N ALA A 106 -7.75 -21.83 6.23
CA ALA A 106 -6.31 -21.65 6.07
C ALA A 106 -5.92 -21.69 4.59
N GLN A 107 -6.47 -22.65 3.84
CA GLN A 107 -6.22 -22.76 2.41
C GLN A 107 -6.75 -21.53 1.63
N VAL A 108 -7.95 -21.05 1.97
CA VAL A 108 -8.53 -19.83 1.35
C VAL A 108 -7.65 -18.62 1.61
N PHE A 109 -7.16 -18.45 2.84
CA PHE A 109 -6.26 -17.35 3.20
C PHE A 109 -4.96 -17.38 2.39
N ILE A 110 -4.31 -18.55 2.31
CA ILE A 110 -3.07 -18.69 1.54
C ILE A 110 -3.30 -18.48 0.04
N ASN A 111 -4.43 -18.93 -0.51
CA ASN A 111 -4.75 -18.69 -1.92
C ASN A 111 -4.86 -17.20 -2.23
N ARG A 112 -5.48 -16.39 -1.34
CA ARG A 112 -5.53 -14.93 -1.50
C ARG A 112 -4.15 -14.29 -1.51
N LEU A 113 -3.24 -14.72 -0.62
CA LEU A 113 -1.87 -14.22 -0.62
C LEU A 113 -1.12 -14.57 -1.93
N LYS A 114 -1.33 -15.77 -2.44
CA LYS A 114 -0.76 -16.17 -3.74
C LYS A 114 -1.33 -15.38 -4.90
N GLU A 115 -2.63 -15.09 -4.88
CA GLU A 115 -3.29 -14.24 -5.87
C GLU A 115 -2.72 -12.82 -5.84
N GLU A 116 -2.50 -12.24 -4.66
CA GLU A 116 -1.86 -10.93 -4.48
C GLU A 116 -0.46 -10.91 -5.09
N ILE A 117 0.37 -11.90 -4.76
CA ILE A 117 1.74 -12.00 -5.27
C ILE A 117 1.74 -12.10 -6.81
N ALA A 118 0.90 -12.97 -7.37
CA ALA A 118 0.80 -13.16 -8.82
C ALA A 118 0.31 -11.88 -9.51
N TYR A 119 -0.70 -11.23 -8.94
CA TYR A 119 -1.23 -9.99 -9.48
C TYR A 119 -0.19 -8.86 -9.46
N TYR A 120 0.57 -8.74 -8.38
CA TYR A 120 1.66 -7.76 -8.29
C TYR A 120 2.75 -8.04 -9.35
N GLU A 121 3.21 -9.28 -9.48
CA GLU A 121 4.25 -9.63 -10.46
C GLU A 121 3.83 -9.33 -11.91
N GLU A 122 2.55 -9.51 -12.24
CA GLU A 122 2.02 -9.20 -13.57
C GLU A 122 1.87 -7.70 -13.82
N ASN A 123 1.67 -6.90 -12.77
CA ASN A 123 1.24 -5.50 -12.89
C ASN A 123 2.15 -4.50 -12.16
N LYS A 124 3.34 -4.90 -11.73
CA LYS A 124 4.29 -4.08 -10.97
C LYS A 124 4.75 -2.80 -11.67
N ASP A 125 4.64 -2.73 -12.99
CA ASP A 125 4.91 -1.52 -13.76
C ASP A 125 3.75 -0.51 -13.73
N CYS A 126 2.56 -0.94 -13.31
CA CYS A 126 1.38 -0.10 -13.25
C CYS A 126 1.26 0.63 -11.91
N PHE A 127 1.55 -0.03 -10.79
CA PHE A 127 1.35 0.50 -9.45
C PHE A 127 2.44 0.03 -8.46
N GLY A 128 2.56 0.76 -7.38
CA GLY A 128 3.48 0.42 -6.30
C GLY A 128 3.32 1.36 -5.11
N TYR A 129 4.10 1.14 -4.06
CA TYR A 129 4.14 2.05 -2.94
C TYR A 129 4.94 3.31 -3.26
N VAL A 130 4.34 4.44 -2.91
CA VAL A 130 4.99 5.73 -2.91
C VAL A 130 5.05 6.25 -1.48
N PHE A 131 6.21 6.72 -1.08
CA PHE A 131 6.40 7.39 0.21
C PHE A 131 6.02 8.86 0.06
N TYR A 132 5.10 9.35 0.87
CA TYR A 132 4.65 10.73 0.90
C TYR A 132 5.08 11.37 2.21
N ILE A 133 5.71 12.51 2.15
CA ILE A 133 6.17 13.29 3.31
C ILE A 133 5.52 14.65 3.26
N GLY A 134 4.80 15.01 4.31
CA GLY A 134 4.13 16.30 4.45
C GLY A 134 4.49 16.99 5.76
N ARG A 135 4.57 18.31 5.74
CA ARG A 135 4.77 19.16 6.92
C ARG A 135 3.43 19.76 7.34
N LYS A 136 3.06 19.60 8.63
CA LYS A 136 1.85 20.24 9.17
C LYS A 136 1.93 21.76 9.08
N VAL A 137 1.00 22.38 8.41
CA VAL A 137 0.80 23.85 8.35
C VAL A 137 -0.30 24.28 9.29
#